data_19f629b702f89b9cfb371a782985709f
#
_entry.id   19f629b702f89b9cfb371a782985709f
#
_cell.length_a   1.000
_cell.length_b   1.000
_cell.length_c   1.000
_cell.angle_alpha   90.00
_cell.angle_beta   90.00
_cell.angle_gamma   90.00
#
_symmetry.space_group_name_H-M   'P 1'
#
loop_
_entity.id
_entity.type
_entity.pdbx_description
1 polymer ?
#
loop_
_entity_poly.entity_id
_entity_poly.type
_entity_poly.pdbx_seq_one_letter_code
_entity_poly.pdbx_strand_id
1 'polypeptide(L)'
;PEALAKNQKGCGAGKEFAGEEALGAMTFAEIMLAPGQAQEYIVVSGMTESEEEITRTAEAFHTKEQADAAFIKAKEYWNGLVNISFETGNPKEDSYLKWICFQPILRRIYGCSFLPYHDYGRGGRGWRDLWQDCLSLLILDPKEVRSMILNSFEGVRFDGTNATIIGNQPGEFVADRNNITRVWMDHAFWPFVTTKLYMNQTGDVDILNEKIPCFKDPQ
;
A
#
# COMPACT_ATOMS: atom_id res chain seq x y z
N PRO A 1 30.63 0.77 4.74
CA PRO A 1 31.00 0.36 6.11
C PRO A 1 32.33 0.99 6.57
N GLU A 2 33.37 0.92 5.75
CA GLU A 2 34.72 1.40 6.14
C GLU A 2 34.79 2.92 6.33
N ALA A 3 34.12 3.70 5.49
CA ALA A 3 34.05 5.14 5.58
C ALA A 3 33.35 5.60 6.89
N LEU A 4 32.27 4.91 7.26
CA LEU A 4 31.56 5.15 8.53
C LEU A 4 32.43 4.79 9.74
N ALA A 5 33.09 3.63 9.70
CA ALA A 5 33.99 3.19 10.78
C ALA A 5 35.16 4.15 10.99
N LYS A 6 35.64 4.81 9.92
CA LYS A 6 36.73 5.81 9.96
C LYS A 6 36.21 7.25 10.11
N ASN A 7 34.91 7.46 10.34
CA ASN A 7 34.27 8.77 10.45
C ASN A 7 34.65 9.73 9.29
N GLN A 8 34.72 9.18 8.07
CA GLN A 8 35.04 9.98 6.89
C GLN A 8 33.86 10.86 6.51
N LYS A 9 34.13 12.09 6.09
CA LYS A 9 33.10 12.99 5.56
C LYS A 9 32.47 12.41 4.31
N GLY A 10 31.14 12.41 4.26
CA GLY A 10 30.41 12.13 3.03
C GLY A 10 30.62 13.19 1.95
N CYS A 11 30.03 12.98 0.78
CA CYS A 11 30.14 13.89 -0.35
C CYS A 11 29.46 15.25 -0.15
N GLY A 12 28.69 15.42 0.93
CA GLY A 12 27.98 16.65 1.26
C GLY A 12 26.64 16.82 0.54
N ALA A 13 25.91 17.85 0.92
CA ALA A 13 24.63 18.20 0.30
C ALA A 13 24.83 18.72 -1.13
N GLY A 14 23.84 18.49 -2.00
CA GLY A 14 23.81 19.00 -3.38
C GLY A 14 24.63 18.20 -4.40
N LYS A 15 25.18 17.05 -4.02
CA LYS A 15 25.80 16.13 -4.99
C LYS A 15 24.76 15.14 -5.50
N GLU A 16 24.54 15.16 -6.79
CA GLU A 16 23.63 14.25 -7.47
C GLU A 16 24.35 12.97 -7.92
N PHE A 17 23.69 11.84 -7.75
CA PHE A 17 24.13 10.53 -8.22
C PHE A 17 23.03 9.95 -9.09
N ALA A 18 23.32 9.74 -10.36
CA ALA A 18 22.40 9.14 -11.30
C ALA A 18 22.82 7.71 -11.63
N GLY A 19 21.89 6.76 -11.47
CA GLY A 19 22.12 5.36 -11.80
C GLY A 19 23.03 4.61 -10.83
N GLU A 20 23.32 5.18 -9.67
CA GLU A 20 24.11 4.56 -8.60
C GLU A 20 23.26 4.35 -7.34
N GLU A 21 23.62 3.40 -6.52
CA GLU A 21 22.99 3.17 -5.22
C GLU A 21 23.31 4.33 -4.27
N ALA A 22 22.26 5.00 -3.78
CA ALA A 22 22.40 6.11 -2.85
C ALA A 22 22.54 5.59 -1.40
N LEU A 23 23.66 5.92 -0.75
CA LEU A 23 23.90 5.63 0.66
C LEU A 23 23.89 6.93 1.46
N GLY A 24 22.92 7.05 2.36
CA GLY A 24 22.84 8.14 3.33
C GLY A 24 23.43 7.72 4.68
N ALA A 25 24.21 8.60 5.28
CA ALA A 25 24.71 8.44 6.65
C ALA A 25 24.55 9.74 7.41
N MET A 26 24.12 9.66 8.67
CA MET A 26 24.00 10.78 9.59
C MET A 26 25.01 10.59 10.73
N THR A 27 25.75 11.63 11.02
CA THR A 27 26.67 11.67 12.17
C THR A 27 26.19 12.75 13.13
N PHE A 28 25.92 12.36 14.35
CA PHE A 28 25.54 13.28 15.42
C PHE A 28 26.79 13.79 16.13
N ALA A 29 26.70 15.01 16.67
CA ALA A 29 27.80 15.57 17.44
C ALA A 29 28.09 14.74 18.69
N GLU A 30 29.36 14.66 19.07
CA GLU A 30 29.76 14.05 20.32
C GLU A 30 29.19 14.84 21.49
N ILE A 31 28.57 14.16 22.44
CA ILE A 31 28.00 14.76 23.64
C ILE A 31 28.44 14.02 24.89
N MET A 32 28.51 14.75 25.98
CA MET A 32 28.75 14.19 27.32
C MET A 32 27.40 14.00 28.02
N LEU A 33 27.07 12.79 28.43
CA LEU A 33 25.88 12.47 29.19
C LEU A 33 26.24 12.29 30.66
N ALA A 34 25.58 13.04 31.54
CA ALA A 34 25.67 12.82 32.98
C ALA A 34 24.82 11.57 33.37
N PRO A 35 25.09 10.95 34.53
CA PRO A 35 24.29 9.83 35.01
C PRO A 35 22.79 10.15 35.05
N GLY A 36 21.97 9.33 34.39
CA GLY A 36 20.52 9.51 34.24
C GLY A 36 20.07 10.50 33.16
N GLN A 37 21.00 11.15 32.45
CA GLN A 37 20.69 12.00 31.30
C GLN A 37 20.53 11.17 30.02
N ALA A 38 19.56 11.55 29.19
CA ALA A 38 19.34 10.98 27.87
C ALA A 38 19.37 12.07 26.80
N GLN A 39 19.84 11.74 25.63
CA GLN A 39 19.74 12.58 24.43
C GLN A 39 18.91 11.85 23.39
N GLU A 40 17.93 12.53 22.86
CA GLU A 40 17.07 12.00 21.78
C GLU A 40 17.38 12.72 20.47
N TYR A 41 17.28 11.99 19.38
CA TYR A 41 17.40 12.52 18.04
C TYR A 41 16.19 12.07 17.22
N ILE A 42 15.67 12.96 16.38
CA ILE A 42 14.57 12.68 15.48
C ILE A 42 15.13 12.61 14.08
N VAL A 43 14.91 11.47 13.41
CA VAL A 43 15.27 11.26 12.01
C VAL A 43 13.97 11.13 11.23
N VAL A 44 13.75 12.04 10.28
CA VAL A 44 12.62 11.98 9.35
C VAL A 44 13.11 11.40 8.04
N SER A 45 12.47 10.34 7.60
CA SER A 45 12.79 9.64 6.35
C SER A 45 11.52 9.47 5.52
N GLY A 46 11.61 9.73 4.22
CA GLY A 46 10.49 9.61 3.31
C GLY A 46 10.92 9.67 1.85
N MET A 47 9.96 9.47 0.95
CA MET A 47 10.10 9.66 -0.49
C MET A 47 8.99 10.56 -0.99
N THR A 48 9.33 11.56 -1.79
CA THR A 48 8.38 12.47 -2.41
C THR A 48 9.00 13.06 -3.68
N GLU A 49 8.17 13.52 -4.58
CA GLU A 49 8.57 14.24 -5.80
C GLU A 49 8.59 15.77 -5.59
N SER A 50 8.27 16.25 -4.39
CA SER A 50 8.13 17.68 -4.06
C SER A 50 9.09 18.14 -2.98
N GLU A 51 9.98 19.08 -3.29
CA GLU A 51 10.86 19.71 -2.30
C GLU A 51 10.09 20.48 -1.21
N GLU A 52 8.94 21.07 -1.56
CA GLU A 52 8.06 21.73 -0.59
C GLU A 52 7.53 20.73 0.44
N GLU A 53 7.19 19.52 -0.01
CA GLU A 53 6.71 18.47 0.87
C GLU A 53 7.80 17.99 1.83
N ILE A 54 9.05 17.90 1.37
CA ILE A 54 10.20 17.58 2.23
C ILE A 54 10.31 18.61 3.35
N THR A 55 10.32 19.89 3.02
CA THR A 55 10.46 20.98 3.99
C THR A 55 9.31 20.99 4.99
N ARG A 56 8.08 20.93 4.51
CA ARG A 56 6.86 20.90 5.33
C ARG A 56 6.86 19.69 6.28
N THR A 57 7.27 18.52 5.80
CA THR A 57 7.31 17.31 6.61
C THR A 57 8.41 17.40 7.67
N ALA A 58 9.58 17.90 7.31
CA ALA A 58 10.66 18.10 8.28
C ALA A 58 10.25 19.08 9.39
N GLU A 59 9.58 20.18 9.05
CA GLU A 59 9.05 21.15 10.01
C GLU A 59 7.95 20.57 10.90
N ALA A 60 7.11 19.69 10.35
CA ALA A 60 6.01 19.07 11.10
C ALA A 60 6.47 18.05 12.16
N PHE A 61 7.70 17.53 12.06
CA PHE A 61 8.20 16.46 12.93
C PHE A 61 9.54 16.78 13.60
N HIS A 62 9.95 18.03 13.68
CA HIS A 62 11.27 18.39 14.18
C HIS A 62 11.40 18.42 15.70
N THR A 63 10.29 18.38 16.47
CA THR A 63 10.33 18.29 17.93
C THR A 63 9.82 16.94 18.44
N LYS A 64 10.26 16.57 19.65
CA LYS A 64 9.80 15.33 20.29
C LYS A 64 8.28 15.30 20.45
N GLU A 65 7.70 16.39 20.89
CA GLU A 65 6.25 16.52 21.12
C GLU A 65 5.47 16.31 19.83
N GLN A 66 5.97 16.84 18.72
CA GLN A 66 5.35 16.65 17.40
C GLN A 66 5.47 15.21 16.93
N ALA A 67 6.62 14.59 17.09
CA ALA A 67 6.86 13.19 16.73
C ALA A 67 5.98 12.24 17.57
N ASP A 68 5.91 12.45 18.88
CA ASP A 68 5.07 11.67 19.80
C ASP A 68 3.57 11.84 19.46
N ALA A 69 3.12 13.05 19.17
CA ALA A 69 1.74 13.32 18.76
C ALA A 69 1.40 12.64 17.42
N ALA A 70 2.32 12.67 16.46
CA ALA A 70 2.16 12.00 15.18
C ALA A 70 2.09 10.46 15.34
N PHE A 71 2.91 9.91 16.22
CA PHE A 71 2.87 8.48 16.52
C PHE A 71 1.54 8.04 17.14
N ILE A 72 1.00 8.84 18.07
CA ILE A 72 -0.32 8.58 18.67
C ILE A 72 -1.40 8.63 17.60
N LYS A 73 -1.43 9.66 16.75
CA LYS A 73 -2.38 9.79 15.64
C LYS A 73 -2.30 8.62 14.65
N ALA A 74 -1.09 8.18 14.32
CA ALA A 74 -0.89 7.03 13.45
C ALA A 74 -1.47 5.75 14.07
N LYS A 75 -1.25 5.52 15.37
CA LYS A 75 -1.85 4.38 16.09
C LYS A 75 -3.37 4.44 16.12
N GLU A 76 -3.94 5.60 16.40
CA GLU A 76 -5.40 5.80 16.41
C GLU A 76 -5.99 5.56 15.01
N TYR A 77 -5.38 6.09 13.97
CA TYR A 77 -5.78 5.87 12.58
C TYR A 77 -5.82 4.39 12.22
N TRP A 78 -4.72 3.67 12.45
CA TRP A 78 -4.65 2.24 12.12
C TRP A 78 -5.58 1.38 12.96
N ASN A 79 -5.74 1.68 14.25
CA ASN A 79 -6.70 0.99 15.11
C ASN A 79 -8.15 1.26 14.70
N GLY A 80 -8.44 2.44 14.18
CA GLY A 80 -9.76 2.78 13.65
C GLY A 80 -10.09 2.03 12.35
N LEU A 81 -9.09 1.82 11.49
CA LEU A 81 -9.26 1.05 10.26
C LEU A 81 -9.39 -0.47 10.51
N VAL A 82 -8.60 -1.00 11.44
CA VAL A 82 -8.67 -2.43 11.83
C VAL A 82 -9.46 -2.54 13.14
N ASN A 83 -10.75 -2.35 13.03
CA ASN A 83 -11.69 -2.30 14.16
C ASN A 83 -12.18 -3.69 14.63
N ILE A 84 -11.45 -4.75 14.30
CA ILE A 84 -11.71 -6.13 14.73
C ILE A 84 -10.81 -6.48 15.90
N SER A 85 -11.37 -7.16 16.90
CA SER A 85 -10.64 -7.79 18.00
C SER A 85 -10.86 -9.29 18.00
N PHE A 86 -9.86 -10.01 18.48
CA PHE A 86 -9.90 -11.45 18.65
C PHE A 86 -9.65 -11.80 20.11
N GLU A 87 -10.36 -12.80 20.62
CA GLU A 87 -10.26 -13.29 21.98
C GLU A 87 -10.16 -14.83 21.95
N THR A 88 -9.02 -15.35 21.49
CA THR A 88 -8.77 -16.80 21.39
C THR A 88 -8.30 -17.41 22.71
N GLY A 89 -8.00 -16.58 23.70
CA GLY A 89 -7.33 -16.98 24.94
C GLY A 89 -5.80 -16.98 24.84
N ASN A 90 -5.26 -16.70 23.66
CA ASN A 90 -3.82 -16.56 23.42
C ASN A 90 -3.50 -15.15 22.84
N PRO A 91 -2.94 -14.22 23.62
CA PRO A 91 -2.67 -12.88 23.17
C PRO A 91 -1.75 -12.77 21.94
N LYS A 92 -0.89 -13.75 21.71
CA LYS A 92 -0.02 -13.79 20.52
C LYS A 92 -0.83 -14.13 19.27
N GLU A 93 -1.77 -15.06 19.38
CA GLU A 93 -2.71 -15.37 18.30
C GLU A 93 -3.61 -14.21 17.99
N ASP A 94 -4.17 -13.56 19.00
CA ASP A 94 -5.03 -12.39 18.84
C ASP A 94 -4.32 -11.27 18.08
N SER A 95 -3.08 -10.98 18.45
CA SER A 95 -2.24 -9.99 17.76
C SER A 95 -1.93 -10.39 16.31
N TYR A 96 -1.66 -11.66 16.06
CA TYR A 96 -1.38 -12.18 14.72
C TYR A 96 -2.61 -12.13 13.82
N LEU A 97 -3.77 -12.50 14.31
CA LEU A 97 -5.03 -12.41 13.56
C LEU A 97 -5.38 -10.95 13.21
N LYS A 98 -5.15 -10.03 14.14
CA LYS A 98 -5.30 -8.60 13.88
C LYS A 98 -4.33 -8.11 12.78
N TRP A 99 -3.09 -8.59 12.80
CA TRP A 99 -2.10 -8.34 11.75
C TRP A 99 -2.55 -8.86 10.38
N ILE A 100 -3.15 -10.05 10.31
CA ILE A 100 -3.72 -10.59 9.07
C ILE A 100 -4.80 -9.66 8.52
N CYS A 101 -5.70 -9.17 9.36
CA CYS A 101 -6.75 -8.22 8.94
C CYS A 101 -6.21 -6.87 8.46
N PHE A 102 -5.04 -6.48 8.92
CA PHE A 102 -4.37 -5.26 8.49
C PHE A 102 -3.79 -5.34 7.06
N GLN A 103 -3.38 -6.54 6.62
CA GLN A 103 -2.72 -6.74 5.33
C GLN A 103 -3.54 -6.26 4.11
N PRO A 104 -4.84 -6.58 3.97
CA PRO A 104 -5.64 -6.12 2.84
C PRO A 104 -5.75 -4.59 2.76
N ILE A 105 -5.78 -3.90 3.90
CA ILE A 105 -5.82 -2.44 3.96
C ILE A 105 -4.52 -1.86 3.42
N LEU A 106 -3.37 -2.41 3.83
CA LEU A 106 -2.07 -2.00 3.28
C LEU A 106 -1.99 -2.22 1.77
N ARG A 107 -2.46 -3.36 1.29
CA ARG A 107 -2.47 -3.69 -0.15
C ARG A 107 -3.37 -2.75 -0.94
N ARG A 108 -4.50 -2.32 -0.37
CA ARG A 108 -5.34 -1.32 -0.99
C ARG A 108 -4.63 0.03 -1.16
N ILE A 109 -3.86 0.44 -0.16
CA ILE A 109 -3.15 1.74 -0.17
C ILE A 109 -1.92 1.70 -1.08
N TYR A 110 -1.09 0.67 -0.94
CA TYR A 110 0.21 0.58 -1.59
C TYR A 110 0.25 -0.32 -2.82
N GLY A 111 -0.87 -0.91 -3.19
CA GLY A 111 -0.97 -1.89 -4.26
C GLY A 111 -0.63 -3.31 -3.80
N CYS A 112 -1.04 -4.28 -4.60
CA CYS A 112 -0.70 -5.68 -4.41
C CYS A 112 0.71 -5.94 -4.92
N SER A 113 1.61 -6.32 -4.04
CA SER A 113 3.04 -6.46 -4.32
C SER A 113 3.46 -7.80 -4.93
N PHE A 114 2.54 -8.63 -5.39
CA PHE A 114 2.91 -9.89 -6.05
C PHE A 114 3.55 -9.69 -7.42
N LEU A 115 3.42 -8.48 -7.97
CA LEU A 115 4.09 -8.08 -9.21
C LEU A 115 5.13 -7.02 -8.88
N PRO A 116 6.36 -7.41 -8.57
CA PRO A 116 7.41 -6.47 -8.21
C PRO A 116 7.66 -5.51 -9.38
N TYR A 117 7.67 -4.24 -9.06
CA TYR A 117 7.79 -3.16 -10.03
C TYR A 117 9.07 -3.27 -10.86
N HIS A 118 10.17 -3.58 -10.21
CA HIS A 118 11.48 -3.67 -10.85
C HIS A 118 11.63 -4.85 -11.81
N ASP A 119 10.98 -5.99 -11.53
CA ASP A 119 11.10 -7.20 -12.38
C ASP A 119 10.31 -7.08 -13.67
N TYR A 120 9.15 -6.45 -13.60
CA TYR A 120 8.23 -6.34 -14.74
C TYR A 120 8.07 -4.92 -15.24
N GLY A 121 8.63 -3.95 -14.53
CA GLY A 121 8.62 -2.53 -14.90
C GLY A 121 7.23 -1.86 -14.85
N ARG A 122 6.26 -2.46 -14.19
CA ARG A 122 4.87 -1.97 -14.23
C ARG A 122 4.19 -1.84 -12.89
N GLY A 123 4.54 -2.62 -11.89
CA GLY A 123 3.80 -2.61 -10.63
C GLY A 123 2.32 -2.96 -10.84
N GLY A 124 1.46 -2.45 -9.96
CA GLY A 124 0.01 -2.66 -10.03
C GLY A 124 -0.46 -3.90 -9.29
N ARG A 125 -1.70 -4.27 -9.51
CA ARG A 125 -2.37 -5.38 -8.82
C ARG A 125 -2.70 -6.49 -9.80
N GLY A 126 -2.50 -7.74 -9.38
CA GLY A 126 -3.02 -8.88 -10.10
C GLY A 126 -4.54 -8.89 -10.07
N TRP A 127 -5.16 -9.31 -11.17
CA TRP A 127 -6.62 -9.39 -11.28
C TRP A 127 -7.25 -10.23 -10.16
N ARG A 128 -6.76 -11.44 -9.96
CA ARG A 128 -7.23 -12.33 -8.90
C ARG A 128 -7.02 -11.74 -7.52
N ASP A 129 -5.85 -11.18 -7.29
CA ASP A 129 -5.42 -10.71 -5.98
C ASP A 129 -6.32 -9.58 -5.45
N LEU A 130 -6.74 -8.67 -6.32
CA LEU A 130 -7.67 -7.62 -5.95
C LEU A 130 -9.01 -8.16 -5.45
N TRP A 131 -9.60 -9.12 -6.16
CA TRP A 131 -10.87 -9.71 -5.78
C TRP A 131 -10.79 -10.46 -4.45
N GLN A 132 -9.67 -11.13 -4.20
CA GLN A 132 -9.42 -11.80 -2.93
C GLN A 132 -9.19 -10.81 -1.78
N ASP A 133 -8.48 -9.73 -2.02
CA ASP A 133 -8.27 -8.68 -1.03
C ASP A 133 -9.60 -8.00 -0.64
N CYS A 134 -10.53 -7.82 -1.58
CA CYS A 134 -11.87 -7.33 -1.30
C CYS A 134 -12.61 -8.17 -0.25
N LEU A 135 -12.40 -9.48 -0.20
CA LEU A 135 -13.09 -10.37 0.76
C LEU A 135 -12.79 -9.98 2.22
N SER A 136 -11.56 -9.66 2.54
CA SER A 136 -11.20 -9.20 3.89
C SER A 136 -11.73 -7.80 4.17
N LEU A 137 -11.78 -6.93 3.16
CA LEU A 137 -12.32 -5.58 3.28
C LEU A 137 -13.84 -5.56 3.46
N LEU A 138 -14.57 -6.60 3.05
CA LEU A 138 -16.02 -6.70 3.26
C LEU A 138 -16.43 -6.50 4.71
N ILE A 139 -15.61 -6.92 5.67
CA ILE A 139 -15.88 -6.76 7.09
C ILE A 139 -15.40 -5.40 7.59
N LEU A 140 -14.23 -4.94 7.11
CA LEU A 140 -13.56 -3.74 7.62
C LEU A 140 -14.10 -2.45 6.98
N ASP A 141 -14.32 -2.49 5.67
CA ASP A 141 -14.70 -1.30 4.89
C ASP A 141 -15.51 -1.67 3.63
N PRO A 142 -16.78 -2.09 3.80
CA PRO A 142 -17.60 -2.54 2.68
C PRO A 142 -17.94 -1.44 1.67
N LYS A 143 -17.91 -0.16 2.06
CA LYS A 143 -18.17 0.96 1.14
C LYS A 143 -17.08 1.08 0.09
N GLU A 144 -15.83 0.99 0.51
CA GLU A 144 -14.68 1.01 -0.39
C GLU A 144 -14.69 -0.22 -1.32
N VAL A 145 -15.16 -1.37 -0.82
CA VAL A 145 -15.28 -2.58 -1.65
C VAL A 145 -16.22 -2.38 -2.83
N ARG A 146 -17.33 -1.64 -2.66
CA ARG A 146 -18.23 -1.31 -3.78
C ARG A 146 -17.49 -0.63 -4.93
N SER A 147 -16.77 0.43 -4.61
CA SER A 147 -16.00 1.17 -5.61
C SER A 147 -14.91 0.30 -6.25
N MET A 148 -14.23 -0.53 -5.47
CA MET A 148 -13.23 -1.46 -5.99
C MET A 148 -13.84 -2.47 -6.97
N ILE A 149 -15.02 -3.03 -6.66
CA ILE A 149 -15.73 -3.97 -7.54
C ILE A 149 -16.09 -3.28 -8.86
N LEU A 150 -16.73 -2.12 -8.82
CA LEU A 150 -17.17 -1.38 -10.02
C LEU A 150 -15.96 -1.02 -10.91
N ASN A 151 -14.94 -0.40 -10.33
CA ASN A 151 -13.73 -0.01 -11.05
C ASN A 151 -13.01 -1.23 -11.65
N SER A 152 -13.05 -2.37 -10.97
CA SER A 152 -12.38 -3.59 -11.45
C SER A 152 -13.13 -4.25 -12.60
N PHE A 153 -14.44 -4.15 -12.65
CA PHE A 153 -15.22 -4.63 -13.80
C PHE A 153 -14.95 -3.87 -15.09
N GLU A 154 -14.44 -2.64 -15.03
CA GLU A 154 -13.98 -1.91 -16.21
C GLU A 154 -12.84 -2.63 -16.96
N GLY A 155 -12.14 -3.55 -16.32
CA GLY A 155 -11.12 -4.40 -16.93
C GLY A 155 -11.67 -5.60 -17.71
N VAL A 156 -12.98 -5.79 -17.81
CA VAL A 156 -13.61 -6.88 -18.58
C VAL A 156 -13.80 -6.45 -20.02
N ARG A 157 -13.37 -7.29 -20.96
CA ARG A 157 -13.54 -7.06 -22.40
C ARG A 157 -14.92 -7.47 -22.88
N PHE A 158 -15.27 -7.01 -24.07
CA PHE A 158 -16.57 -7.33 -24.69
C PHE A 158 -16.79 -8.85 -24.92
N ASP A 159 -15.73 -9.60 -25.14
CA ASP A 159 -15.79 -11.06 -25.29
C ASP A 159 -15.82 -11.83 -23.95
N GLY A 160 -15.83 -11.12 -22.83
CA GLY A 160 -15.85 -11.70 -21.49
C GLY A 160 -14.47 -12.05 -20.94
N THR A 161 -13.42 -11.87 -21.69
CA THR A 161 -12.04 -11.96 -21.14
C THR A 161 -11.72 -10.72 -20.31
N ASN A 162 -10.62 -10.74 -19.57
CA ASN A 162 -10.26 -9.64 -18.67
C ASN A 162 -8.79 -9.23 -18.78
N ALA A 163 -8.51 -8.02 -18.34
CA ALA A 163 -7.16 -7.58 -18.09
C ALA A 163 -6.49 -8.42 -17.00
N THR A 164 -5.18 -8.61 -17.11
CA THR A 164 -4.42 -9.42 -16.14
C THR A 164 -3.94 -8.59 -14.95
N ILE A 165 -3.65 -7.33 -15.18
CA ILE A 165 -3.09 -6.39 -14.20
C ILE A 165 -3.99 -5.18 -14.12
N ILE A 166 -4.26 -4.75 -12.87
CA ILE A 166 -4.96 -3.52 -12.54
C ILE A 166 -3.90 -2.50 -12.10
N GLY A 167 -3.90 -1.35 -12.74
CA GLY A 167 -2.98 -0.26 -12.41
C GLY A 167 -3.32 0.45 -11.10
N ASN A 168 -2.61 1.52 -10.83
CA ASN A 168 -2.75 2.29 -9.59
C ASN A 168 -3.95 3.26 -9.63
N GLN A 169 -4.40 3.61 -10.82
CA GLN A 169 -5.54 4.52 -11.01
C GLN A 169 -6.79 3.73 -11.43
N PRO A 170 -8.00 4.20 -11.07
CA PRO A 170 -9.25 3.64 -11.58
C PRO A 170 -9.25 3.62 -13.12
N GLY A 171 -9.65 2.49 -13.71
CA GLY A 171 -9.69 2.34 -15.17
C GLY A 171 -8.32 2.10 -15.85
N GLU A 172 -7.26 2.01 -15.08
CA GLU A 172 -5.94 1.66 -15.58
C GLU A 172 -5.75 0.14 -15.58
N PHE A 173 -5.70 -0.45 -16.78
CA PHE A 173 -5.56 -1.90 -16.94
C PHE A 173 -4.46 -2.24 -17.94
N VAL A 174 -3.86 -3.40 -17.74
CA VAL A 174 -2.85 -3.95 -18.64
C VAL A 174 -3.22 -5.39 -19.01
N ALA A 175 -3.20 -5.71 -20.29
CA ALA A 175 -3.56 -7.04 -20.77
C ALA A 175 -2.65 -8.12 -20.19
N ASP A 176 -1.34 -7.94 -20.34
CA ASP A 176 -0.27 -8.75 -19.75
C ASP A 176 1.07 -8.07 -20.04
N ARG A 177 2.19 -8.66 -19.59
CA ARG A 177 3.55 -8.13 -19.78
C ARG A 177 3.89 -7.68 -21.20
N ASN A 178 3.39 -8.40 -22.19
CA ASN A 178 3.66 -8.17 -23.61
C ASN A 178 2.38 -7.79 -24.39
N ASN A 179 1.38 -7.25 -23.71
CA ASN A 179 0.05 -7.01 -24.27
C ASN A 179 -0.63 -8.27 -24.82
N ILE A 180 -0.21 -9.43 -24.34
CA ILE A 180 -0.80 -10.71 -24.72
C ILE A 180 -1.91 -11.04 -23.74
N THR A 181 -3.12 -11.22 -24.25
CA THR A 181 -4.25 -11.68 -23.45
C THR A 181 -4.01 -13.12 -23.02
N ARG A 182 -4.04 -13.37 -21.73
CA ARG A 182 -4.02 -14.71 -21.15
C ARG A 182 -5.36 -15.01 -20.51
N VAL A 183 -5.87 -16.19 -20.78
CA VAL A 183 -7.08 -16.69 -20.13
C VAL A 183 -6.68 -17.56 -18.95
N TRP A 184 -7.06 -17.10 -17.76
CA TRP A 184 -6.87 -17.86 -16.52
C TRP A 184 -8.21 -18.40 -16.07
N MET A 185 -8.25 -19.67 -15.73
CA MET A 185 -9.49 -20.40 -15.42
C MET A 185 -10.30 -19.78 -14.27
N ASP A 186 -9.64 -19.18 -13.30
CA ASP A 186 -10.26 -18.64 -12.11
C ASP A 186 -10.53 -17.11 -12.17
N HIS A 187 -10.14 -16.45 -13.24
CA HIS A 187 -10.32 -15.00 -13.35
C HIS A 187 -11.79 -14.57 -13.44
N ALA A 188 -12.65 -15.38 -14.03
CA ALA A 188 -14.08 -15.14 -14.04
C ALA A 188 -14.77 -15.54 -12.73
N PHE A 189 -14.20 -16.50 -12.01
CA PHE A 189 -14.76 -17.00 -10.76
C PHE A 189 -14.67 -15.99 -9.62
N TRP A 190 -13.53 -15.35 -9.45
CA TRP A 190 -13.30 -14.41 -8.34
C TRP A 190 -14.20 -13.16 -8.38
N PRO A 191 -14.39 -12.48 -9.51
CA PRO A 191 -15.37 -11.40 -9.63
C PRO A 191 -16.78 -11.82 -9.19
N PHE A 192 -17.22 -12.99 -9.65
CA PHE A 192 -18.53 -13.53 -9.29
C PHE A 192 -18.67 -13.79 -7.79
N VAL A 193 -17.73 -14.50 -7.18
CA VAL A 193 -17.75 -14.85 -5.75
C VAL A 193 -17.68 -13.59 -4.90
N THR A 194 -16.77 -12.69 -5.21
CA THR A 194 -16.58 -11.45 -4.45
C THR A 194 -17.82 -10.56 -4.50
N THR A 195 -18.40 -10.36 -5.69
CA THR A 195 -19.62 -9.57 -5.83
C THR A 195 -20.80 -10.20 -5.10
N LYS A 196 -20.95 -11.53 -5.17
CA LYS A 196 -21.99 -12.25 -4.42
C LYS A 196 -21.82 -12.08 -2.90
N LEU A 197 -20.61 -12.21 -2.40
CA LEU A 197 -20.33 -12.04 -0.96
C LEU A 197 -20.54 -10.60 -0.52
N TYR A 198 -20.15 -9.63 -1.37
CA TYR A 198 -20.45 -8.22 -1.14
C TYR A 198 -21.97 -7.97 -0.99
N MET A 199 -22.79 -8.45 -1.94
CA MET A 199 -24.23 -8.31 -1.87
C MET A 199 -24.82 -8.99 -0.61
N ASN A 200 -24.33 -10.16 -0.27
CA ASN A 200 -24.78 -10.87 0.94
C ASN A 200 -24.45 -10.11 2.22
N GLN A 201 -23.30 -9.45 2.28
CA GLN A 201 -22.83 -8.68 3.43
C GLN A 201 -23.56 -7.34 3.58
N THR A 202 -23.81 -6.66 2.47
CA THR A 202 -24.30 -5.27 2.47
C THR A 202 -25.77 -5.13 2.16
N GLY A 203 -26.38 -6.12 1.48
CA GLY A 203 -27.72 -6.03 0.92
C GLY A 203 -27.82 -5.18 -0.37
N ASP A 204 -26.70 -4.64 -0.88
CA ASP A 204 -26.65 -3.82 -2.09
C ASP A 204 -26.76 -4.67 -3.35
N VAL A 205 -27.98 -5.02 -3.72
CA VAL A 205 -28.29 -5.73 -4.97
C VAL A 205 -28.28 -4.79 -6.18
N ASP A 206 -28.39 -3.49 -5.97
CA ASP A 206 -28.43 -2.49 -7.04
C ASP A 206 -27.10 -2.37 -7.78
N ILE A 207 -26.01 -2.86 -7.19
CA ILE A 207 -24.71 -2.96 -7.86
C ILE A 207 -24.80 -3.72 -9.21
N LEU A 208 -25.75 -4.65 -9.36
CA LEU A 208 -25.96 -5.41 -10.59
C LEU A 208 -26.59 -4.58 -11.72
N ASN A 209 -27.13 -3.41 -11.41
CA ASN A 209 -27.77 -2.50 -12.37
C ASN A 209 -26.78 -1.43 -12.88
N GLU A 210 -25.57 -1.39 -12.32
CA GLU A 210 -24.57 -0.41 -12.74
C GLU A 210 -24.07 -0.69 -14.16
N LYS A 211 -23.95 0.38 -14.93
CA LYS A 211 -23.44 0.30 -16.30
C LYS A 211 -21.94 0.60 -16.28
N ILE A 212 -21.15 -0.38 -16.65
CA ILE A 212 -19.70 -0.31 -16.62
C ILE A 212 -19.17 -0.42 -18.05
N PRO A 213 -18.23 0.45 -18.47
CA PRO A 213 -17.61 0.35 -19.79
C PRO A 213 -16.75 -0.90 -19.90
N CYS A 214 -16.69 -1.49 -21.08
CA CYS A 214 -15.77 -2.60 -21.33
C CYS A 214 -14.35 -2.10 -21.60
N PHE A 215 -13.37 -2.85 -21.14
CA PHE A 215 -11.97 -2.60 -21.43
C PHE A 215 -11.67 -2.76 -22.93
N LYS A 216 -10.96 -1.79 -23.48
CA LYS A 216 -10.48 -1.82 -24.87
C LYS A 216 -8.97 -1.83 -24.84
N ASP A 217 -8.39 -2.92 -25.36
CA ASP A 217 -6.96 -2.96 -25.59
C ASP A 217 -6.57 -1.94 -26.66
N PRO A 218 -5.42 -1.30 -26.55
CA PRO A 218 -4.85 -0.59 -27.69
C PRO A 218 -4.54 -1.61 -28.78
N GLN A 219 -5.11 -1.42 -29.96
CA GLN A 219 -4.84 -2.20 -31.16
C GLN A 219 -3.52 -1.80 -31.78
#